data_46a3538887d0996aa457e3758698f97d
#
_entry.id   46a3538887d0996aa457e3758698f97d
#
_cell.length_a   1.000
_cell.length_b   1.000
_cell.length_c   1.000
_cell.angle_alpha   90.00
_cell.angle_beta   90.00
_cell.angle_gamma   90.00
#
_symmetry.space_group_name_H-M   'P 1'
#
loop_
_entity.id
_entity.type
_entity.pdbx_description
1 polymer ?
#
loop_
_entity_poly.entity_id
_entity_poly.type
_entity_poly.pdbx_seq_one_letter_code
_entity_poly.pdbx_strand_id
1 'polypeptide(L)'
;MEFRLGEIEALPVEDGTVDAVISNCVINLVPDKDKAFREAFRVLKPGGRLMVSDIVLKKKLPDFVKQSIEAYVGCLAGAVSKERYLQAIDWAGFEEIDVIEESDFPLDCMTNDPTGQAILRSLEGSDEEIRKVEGSISSLKVSGRKPGP
;
A
#
# COMPACT_ATOMS: atom_id res chain seq x y z
N MET A 1 -21.36 5.09 -13.85
CA MET A 1 -20.06 4.50 -13.48
C MET A 1 -19.36 4.07 -14.77
N GLU A 2 -18.07 4.33 -14.89
CA GLU A 2 -17.25 4.00 -16.06
C GLU A 2 -16.07 3.16 -15.62
N PHE A 3 -15.78 2.07 -16.34
CA PHE A 3 -14.62 1.21 -16.12
C PHE A 3 -13.64 1.39 -17.26
N ARG A 4 -12.38 1.62 -16.94
CA ARG A 4 -11.28 1.74 -17.91
C ARG A 4 -10.22 0.70 -17.63
N LEU A 5 -9.80 -0.03 -18.63
CA LEU A 5 -8.66 -0.93 -18.54
C LEU A 5 -7.37 -0.11 -18.70
N GLY A 6 -6.44 -0.27 -17.77
CA GLY A 6 -5.16 0.42 -17.79
C GLY A 6 -4.27 0.01 -16.64
N GLU A 7 -3.05 0.49 -16.66
CA GLU A 7 -2.08 0.31 -15.58
C GLU A 7 -2.11 1.52 -14.65
N ILE A 8 -1.92 1.28 -13.35
CA ILE A 8 -1.90 2.37 -12.36
C ILE A 8 -0.70 3.31 -12.54
N GLU A 9 0.37 2.82 -13.15
CA GLU A 9 1.56 3.58 -13.53
C GLU A 9 1.40 4.36 -14.83
N ALA A 10 0.25 4.20 -15.53
CA ALA A 10 -0.11 4.89 -16.76
C ALA A 10 -1.63 4.93 -16.89
N LEU A 11 -2.28 5.74 -16.05
CA LEU A 11 -3.73 5.81 -15.97
C LEU A 11 -4.35 6.33 -17.27
N PRO A 12 -5.36 5.64 -17.84
CA PRO A 12 -6.07 6.08 -19.04
C PRO A 12 -7.06 7.22 -18.73
N VAL A 13 -6.56 8.27 -18.11
CA VAL A 13 -7.31 9.43 -17.63
C VAL A 13 -6.51 10.69 -17.96
N GLU A 14 -7.16 11.73 -18.43
CA GLU A 14 -6.54 13.00 -18.76
C GLU A 14 -6.06 13.75 -17.52
N ASP A 15 -5.08 14.63 -17.72
CA ASP A 15 -4.51 15.47 -16.68
C ASP A 15 -5.56 16.36 -16.04
N GLY A 16 -5.58 16.43 -14.72
CA GLY A 16 -6.38 17.40 -13.99
C GLY A 16 -7.90 17.26 -14.20
N THR A 17 -8.40 16.04 -14.35
CA THR A 17 -9.83 15.81 -14.63
C THR A 17 -10.62 15.23 -13.47
N VAL A 18 -9.96 14.61 -12.48
CA VAL A 18 -10.64 13.98 -11.35
C VAL A 18 -10.51 14.76 -10.05
N ASP A 19 -11.52 14.69 -9.22
CA ASP A 19 -11.59 15.40 -7.94
C ASP A 19 -10.91 14.63 -6.81
N ALA A 20 -10.93 13.31 -6.90
CA ALA A 20 -10.31 12.42 -5.91
C ALA A 20 -9.75 11.14 -6.54
N VAL A 21 -8.68 10.63 -5.96
CA VAL A 21 -8.13 9.29 -6.22
C VAL A 21 -8.22 8.50 -4.93
N ILE A 22 -8.86 7.34 -4.99
CA ILE A 22 -9.01 6.42 -3.84
C ILE A 22 -8.41 5.09 -4.23
N SER A 23 -7.55 4.54 -3.40
CA SER A 23 -6.93 3.23 -3.60
C SER A 23 -6.89 2.43 -2.30
N ASN A 24 -7.17 1.14 -2.41
CA ASN A 24 -7.08 0.21 -1.29
C ASN A 24 -6.31 -1.05 -1.70
N CYS A 25 -5.16 -1.27 -1.10
CA CYS A 25 -4.26 -2.41 -1.32
C CYS A 25 -3.80 -2.63 -2.78
N VAL A 26 -3.82 -1.62 -3.63
CA VAL A 26 -3.42 -1.73 -5.04
C VAL A 26 -2.02 -1.18 -5.29
N ILE A 27 -1.65 -0.07 -4.64
CA ILE A 27 -0.34 0.58 -4.85
C ILE A 27 0.82 -0.36 -4.49
N ASN A 28 0.63 -1.23 -3.50
CA ASN A 28 1.65 -2.22 -3.13
C ASN A 28 1.93 -3.25 -4.22
N LEU A 29 0.99 -3.47 -5.12
CA LEU A 29 1.15 -4.46 -6.20
C LEU A 29 1.98 -3.95 -7.37
N VAL A 30 2.19 -2.64 -7.48
CA VAL A 30 2.94 -2.07 -8.60
C VAL A 30 4.44 -2.06 -8.33
N PRO A 31 5.27 -2.32 -9.34
CA PRO A 31 6.72 -2.28 -9.20
C PRO A 31 7.26 -0.88 -8.87
N ASP A 32 6.70 0.16 -9.49
CA ASP A 32 7.12 1.55 -9.33
C ASP A 32 6.05 2.40 -8.64
N LYS A 33 6.12 2.45 -7.31
CA LYS A 33 5.19 3.25 -6.49
C LYS A 33 5.32 4.75 -6.72
N ASP A 34 6.53 5.23 -7.02
CA ASP A 34 6.75 6.65 -7.30
C ASP A 34 6.01 7.06 -8.56
N LYS A 35 6.01 6.20 -9.57
CA LYS A 35 5.29 6.42 -10.82
C LYS A 35 3.78 6.37 -10.62
N ALA A 36 3.29 5.41 -9.82
CA ALA A 36 1.86 5.31 -9.48
C ALA A 36 1.35 6.57 -8.77
N PHE A 37 2.09 7.10 -7.80
CA PHE A 37 1.71 8.34 -7.11
C PHE A 37 1.82 9.57 -8.01
N ARG A 38 2.80 9.64 -8.93
CA ARG A 38 2.87 10.70 -9.93
C ARG A 38 1.68 10.67 -10.89
N GLU A 39 1.22 9.50 -11.31
CA GLU A 39 0.03 9.34 -12.12
C GLU A 39 -1.24 9.78 -11.36
N ALA A 40 -1.38 9.38 -10.10
CA ALA A 40 -2.47 9.86 -9.25
C ALA A 40 -2.46 11.39 -9.13
N PHE A 41 -1.29 11.98 -8.97
CA PHE A 41 -1.11 13.44 -8.93
C PHE A 41 -1.48 14.10 -10.26
N ARG A 42 -1.04 13.52 -11.38
CA ARG A 42 -1.30 14.05 -12.71
C ARG A 42 -2.80 14.19 -13.02
N VAL A 43 -3.56 13.12 -12.74
CA VAL A 43 -5.00 13.07 -13.07
C VAL A 43 -5.87 13.92 -12.15
N LEU A 44 -5.40 14.24 -10.94
CA LEU A 44 -6.13 15.09 -10.00
C LEU A 44 -6.17 16.55 -10.47
N LYS A 45 -7.33 17.16 -10.30
CA LYS A 45 -7.49 18.62 -10.41
C LYS A 45 -6.66 19.31 -9.31
N PRO A 46 -6.24 20.58 -9.52
CA PRO A 46 -5.72 21.41 -8.44
C PRO A 46 -6.70 21.41 -7.25
N GLY A 47 -6.20 21.18 -6.04
CA GLY A 47 -7.02 21.02 -4.84
C GLY A 47 -7.65 19.64 -4.66
N GLY A 48 -7.48 18.72 -5.61
CA GLY A 48 -7.97 17.35 -5.54
C GLY A 48 -7.30 16.52 -4.44
N ARG A 49 -7.94 15.44 -4.02
CA ARG A 49 -7.53 14.64 -2.87
C ARG A 49 -7.09 13.23 -3.27
N LEU A 50 -6.01 12.79 -2.64
CA LEU A 50 -5.58 11.40 -2.61
C LEU A 50 -6.02 10.77 -1.30
N MET A 51 -6.59 9.56 -1.35
CA MET A 51 -6.86 8.73 -0.19
C MET A 51 -6.42 7.30 -0.48
N VAL A 52 -5.44 6.82 0.26
CA VAL A 52 -4.88 5.48 0.06
C VAL A 52 -4.86 4.69 1.37
N SER A 53 -5.09 3.40 1.25
CA SER A 53 -4.97 2.44 2.32
C SER A 53 -4.12 1.28 1.84
N ASP A 54 -2.98 1.06 2.48
CA ASP A 54 -2.04 0.00 2.10
C ASP A 54 -1.33 -0.58 3.32
N ILE A 55 -0.68 -1.70 3.11
CA ILE A 55 0.16 -2.35 4.11
C ILE A 55 1.57 -1.77 4.01
N VAL A 56 2.14 -1.42 5.15
CA VAL A 56 3.53 -0.95 5.26
C VAL A 56 4.30 -1.77 6.28
N LEU A 57 5.61 -1.77 6.17
CA LEU A 57 6.49 -2.43 7.10
C LEU A 57 6.92 -1.46 8.21
N LYS A 58 6.75 -1.87 9.46
CA LYS A 58 7.32 -1.18 10.64
C LYS A 58 8.77 -1.57 10.87
N LYS A 59 9.09 -2.83 10.59
CA LYS A 59 10.42 -3.44 10.76
C LYS A 59 10.73 -4.30 9.55
N LYS A 60 12.03 -4.52 9.32
CA LYS A 60 12.49 -5.46 8.30
C LYS A 60 11.98 -6.87 8.61
N LEU A 61 11.29 -7.46 7.64
CA LEU A 61 10.85 -8.86 7.75
C LEU A 61 12.07 -9.80 7.68
N PRO A 62 12.07 -10.90 8.44
CA PRO A 62 13.07 -11.96 8.29
C PRO A 62 13.08 -12.49 6.85
N ASP A 63 14.25 -12.86 6.33
CA ASP A 63 14.41 -13.30 4.94
C ASP A 63 13.56 -14.52 4.58
N PHE A 64 13.39 -15.46 5.51
CA PHE A 64 12.55 -16.65 5.28
C PHE A 64 11.06 -16.29 5.12
N VAL A 65 10.59 -15.27 5.84
CA VAL A 65 9.21 -14.76 5.74
C VAL A 65 9.03 -14.07 4.39
N LYS A 66 10.02 -13.30 3.97
CA LYS A 66 10.04 -12.62 2.68
C LYS A 66 9.87 -13.59 1.51
N GLN A 67 10.62 -14.69 1.52
CA GLN A 67 10.53 -15.72 0.48
C GLN A 67 9.19 -16.44 0.46
N SER A 68 8.61 -16.76 1.61
CA SER A 68 7.30 -17.41 1.73
C SER A 68 6.16 -16.50 1.36
N ILE A 69 6.25 -15.24 1.74
CA ILE A 69 5.23 -14.21 1.47
C ILE A 69 5.28 -13.73 0.02
N GLU A 70 6.46 -13.59 -0.58
CA GLU A 70 6.64 -13.24 -1.99
C GLU A 70 5.97 -14.27 -2.92
N ALA A 71 5.92 -15.53 -2.50
CA ALA A 71 5.27 -16.58 -3.27
C ALA A 71 3.72 -16.53 -3.22
N TYR A 72 3.14 -15.95 -2.16
CA TYR A 72 1.70 -16.13 -1.88
C TYR A 72 0.89 -14.85 -1.66
N VAL A 73 1.48 -13.71 -1.30
CA VAL A 73 0.72 -12.48 -0.98
C VAL A 73 1.39 -11.26 -1.60
N GLY A 74 1.03 -10.93 -2.83
CA GLY A 74 1.57 -9.79 -3.56
C GLY A 74 1.53 -8.46 -2.79
N CYS A 75 0.54 -8.25 -1.92
CA CYS A 75 0.44 -7.05 -1.08
C CYS A 75 1.59 -6.91 -0.07
N LEU A 76 2.08 -8.02 0.48
CA LEU A 76 3.21 -8.02 1.41
C LEU A 76 4.56 -8.00 0.69
N ALA A 77 4.67 -8.69 -0.44
CA ALA A 77 5.89 -8.68 -1.26
C ALA A 77 6.26 -7.27 -1.74
N GLY A 78 5.26 -6.48 -2.08
CA GLY A 78 5.44 -5.10 -2.51
C GLY A 78 5.47 -4.08 -1.38
N ALA A 79 5.24 -4.50 -0.12
CA ALA A 79 5.21 -3.57 1.00
C ALA A 79 6.59 -2.95 1.26
N VAL A 80 6.60 -1.64 1.44
CA VAL A 80 7.79 -0.86 1.80
C VAL A 80 7.64 -0.30 3.20
N SER A 81 8.71 0.28 3.75
CA SER A 81 8.61 0.97 5.04
C SER A 81 7.60 2.12 4.97
N LYS A 82 7.01 2.46 6.11
CA LYS A 82 6.12 3.62 6.24
C LYS A 82 6.76 4.89 5.70
N GLU A 83 8.02 5.13 6.09
CA GLU A 83 8.78 6.31 5.66
C GLU A 83 8.93 6.36 4.15
N ARG A 84 9.26 5.21 3.52
CA ARG A 84 9.41 5.12 2.08
C ARG A 84 8.07 5.33 1.35
N TYR A 85 6.98 4.82 1.91
CA TYR A 85 5.64 5.00 1.37
C TYR A 85 5.21 6.47 1.38
N LEU A 86 5.37 7.13 2.52
CA LEU A 86 5.08 8.56 2.67
C LEU A 86 5.99 9.44 1.80
N GLN A 87 7.26 9.07 1.66
CA GLN A 87 8.21 9.75 0.78
C GLN A 87 7.78 9.68 -0.70
N ALA A 88 7.24 8.57 -1.16
CA ALA A 88 6.73 8.43 -2.52
C ALA A 88 5.56 9.39 -2.79
N ILE A 89 4.68 9.59 -1.81
CA ILE A 89 3.57 10.55 -1.89
C ILE A 89 4.11 11.99 -1.93
N ASP A 90 5.05 12.31 -1.06
CA ASP A 90 5.68 13.64 -1.00
C ASP A 90 6.43 13.98 -2.31
N TRP A 91 7.21 13.04 -2.83
CA TRP A 91 7.94 13.23 -4.09
C TRP A 91 7.02 13.38 -5.32
N ALA A 92 5.81 12.87 -5.26
CA ALA A 92 4.81 13.10 -6.31
C ALA A 92 4.29 14.54 -6.34
N GLY A 93 4.49 15.32 -5.28
CA GLY A 93 4.11 16.72 -5.16
C GLY A 93 2.90 16.98 -4.28
N PHE A 94 2.37 15.97 -3.59
CA PHE A 94 1.27 16.14 -2.66
C PHE A 94 1.68 16.97 -1.45
N GLU A 95 0.76 17.78 -0.96
CA GLU A 95 0.84 18.56 0.26
C GLU A 95 -0.21 18.09 1.27
N GLU A 96 -0.13 18.59 2.50
CA GLU A 96 -1.07 18.22 3.56
C GLU A 96 -1.19 16.69 3.70
N ILE A 97 -0.04 16.01 3.74
CA ILE A 97 0.02 14.55 3.86
C ILE A 97 -0.25 14.17 5.31
N ASP A 98 -1.41 13.55 5.56
CA ASP A 98 -1.84 13.14 6.88
C ASP A 98 -2.00 11.63 6.97
N VAL A 99 -1.42 11.03 8.00
CA VAL A 99 -1.70 9.65 8.39
C VAL A 99 -3.00 9.64 9.19
N ILE A 100 -4.10 9.23 8.54
CA ILE A 100 -5.43 9.22 9.14
C ILE A 100 -5.56 8.10 10.17
N GLU A 101 -5.00 6.95 9.85
CA GLU A 101 -5.07 5.77 10.69
C GLU A 101 -3.85 4.88 10.44
N GLU A 102 -3.30 4.36 11.51
CA GLU A 102 -2.28 3.31 11.50
C GLU A 102 -2.68 2.26 12.52
N SER A 103 -2.86 1.03 12.09
CA SER A 103 -3.22 -0.09 12.94
C SER A 103 -2.32 -1.28 12.66
N ASP A 104 -2.05 -2.06 13.69
CA ASP A 104 -1.37 -3.34 13.51
C ASP A 104 -2.22 -4.24 12.61
N PHE A 105 -1.57 -4.85 11.64
CA PHE A 105 -2.26 -5.76 10.74
C PHE A 105 -2.53 -7.09 11.48
N PRO A 106 -3.80 -7.42 11.80
CA PRO A 106 -4.08 -8.63 12.53
C PRO A 106 -3.90 -9.84 11.62
N LEU A 107 -3.03 -10.77 12.01
CA LEU A 107 -2.87 -12.05 11.31
C LEU A 107 -4.17 -12.86 11.32
N ASP A 108 -5.08 -12.59 12.23
CA ASP A 108 -6.41 -13.20 12.27
C ASP A 108 -7.23 -12.94 10.98
N CYS A 109 -6.96 -11.84 10.29
CA CYS A 109 -7.55 -11.61 8.96
C CYS A 109 -7.02 -12.61 7.91
N MET A 110 -5.85 -13.19 8.14
CA MET A 110 -5.26 -14.21 7.28
C MET A 110 -5.77 -15.62 7.62
N THR A 111 -6.33 -15.84 8.82
CA THR A 111 -6.82 -17.15 9.26
C THR A 111 -8.11 -17.58 8.56
N ASN A 112 -8.87 -16.64 8.04
CA ASN A 112 -10.13 -16.91 7.34
C ASN A 112 -9.96 -17.12 5.84
N ASP A 113 -8.75 -16.93 5.30
CA ASP A 113 -8.41 -17.19 3.91
C ASP A 113 -7.56 -18.46 3.80
N PRO A 114 -7.90 -19.40 2.89
CA PRO A 114 -7.10 -20.60 2.66
C PRO A 114 -5.62 -20.32 2.38
N THR A 115 -5.35 -19.20 1.71
CA THR A 115 -3.99 -18.75 1.39
C THR A 115 -3.25 -18.30 2.64
N GLY A 116 -3.92 -17.51 3.48
CA GLY A 116 -3.39 -17.09 4.78
C GLY A 116 -3.09 -18.27 5.71
N GLN A 117 -3.97 -19.28 5.74
CA GLN A 117 -3.75 -20.52 6.49
C GLN A 117 -2.55 -21.32 5.98
N ALA A 118 -2.33 -21.37 4.67
CA ALA A 118 -1.17 -22.03 4.08
C ALA A 118 0.15 -21.32 4.48
N ILE A 119 0.13 -19.99 4.54
CA ILE A 119 1.27 -19.19 5.01
C ILE A 119 1.55 -19.46 6.49
N LEU A 120 0.52 -19.43 7.33
CA LEU A 120 0.66 -19.73 8.76
C LEU A 120 1.19 -21.14 9.02
N ARG A 121 0.80 -22.11 8.18
CA ARG A 121 1.32 -23.49 8.24
C ARG A 121 2.76 -23.61 7.73
N SER A 122 3.14 -22.82 6.72
CA SER A 122 4.52 -22.81 6.21
C SER A 122 5.47 -22.06 7.15
N LEU A 123 4.94 -21.19 8.00
CA LEU A 123 5.63 -20.60 9.14
C LEU A 123 5.70 -21.57 10.32
N GLU A 124 5.91 -22.88 10.14
CA GLU A 124 6.07 -23.86 11.24
C GLU A 124 7.06 -23.42 12.33
N GLY A 125 6.98 -22.13 12.67
CA GLY A 125 7.72 -21.44 13.66
C GLY A 125 6.97 -21.37 14.98
N SER A 126 7.71 -21.14 16.04
CA SER A 126 7.20 -20.86 17.37
C SER A 126 6.23 -19.67 17.34
N ASP A 127 5.30 -19.63 18.28
CA ASP A 127 4.41 -18.46 18.53
C ASP A 127 5.18 -17.14 18.59
N GLU A 128 6.46 -17.19 18.96
CA GLU A 128 7.37 -16.04 18.99
C GLU A 128 7.71 -15.49 17.60
N GLU A 129 7.89 -16.33 16.58
CA GLU A 129 8.13 -15.90 15.20
C GLU A 129 6.88 -15.29 14.58
N ILE A 130 5.71 -15.83 14.86
CA ILE A 130 4.42 -15.28 14.44
C ILE A 130 4.23 -13.88 15.04
N ARG A 131 4.52 -13.69 16.32
CA ARG A 131 4.45 -12.38 16.99
C ARG A 131 5.43 -11.36 16.43
N LYS A 132 6.63 -11.79 16.01
CA LYS A 132 7.61 -10.91 15.34
C LYS A 132 7.08 -10.40 13.99
N VAL A 133 6.40 -11.25 13.24
CA VAL A 133 5.77 -10.88 11.96
C VAL A 133 4.61 -9.92 12.20
N GLU A 134 3.73 -10.21 13.16
CA GLU A 134 2.62 -9.32 13.53
C GLU A 134 3.09 -7.91 13.89
N GLY A 135 4.12 -7.79 14.71
CA GLY A 135 4.69 -6.51 15.12
C GLY A 135 5.45 -5.77 14.00
N SER A 136 5.64 -6.40 12.84
CA SER A 136 6.40 -5.84 11.72
C SER A 136 5.54 -5.26 10.60
N ILE A 137 4.23 -5.49 10.62
CA ILE A 137 3.29 -5.10 9.57
C ILE A 137 2.21 -4.19 10.13
N SER A 138 1.90 -3.15 9.39
CA SER A 138 0.88 -2.16 9.74
C SER A 138 -0.01 -1.86 8.55
N SER A 139 -1.30 -1.63 8.81
CA SER A 139 -2.21 -1.03 7.85
C SER A 139 -2.16 0.48 8.00
N LEU A 140 -1.91 1.18 6.92
CA LEU A 140 -1.74 2.63 6.89
C LEU A 140 -2.79 3.27 6.00
N LYS A 141 -3.55 4.23 6.53
CA LYS A 141 -4.44 5.08 5.75
C LYS A 141 -3.86 6.49 5.69
N VAL A 142 -3.67 6.99 4.50
CA VAL A 142 -3.04 8.29 4.24
C VAL A 142 -3.94 9.11 3.33
N SER A 143 -4.06 10.40 3.63
CA SER A 143 -4.58 11.41 2.72
C SER A 143 -3.49 12.37 2.28
N GLY A 144 -3.65 12.90 1.09
CA GLY A 144 -2.82 13.97 0.55
C GLY A 144 -3.66 14.89 -0.31
N ARG A 145 -3.16 16.09 -0.58
CA ARG A 145 -3.84 17.09 -1.40
C ARG A 145 -2.92 17.56 -2.51
N LYS A 146 -3.46 17.63 -3.71
CA LYS A 146 -2.77 18.33 -4.80
C LYS A 146 -2.87 19.84 -4.55
N PRO A 147 -1.75 20.58 -4.58
CA PRO A 147 -1.78 22.03 -4.41
C PRO A 147 -2.81 22.70 -5.33
N GLY A 148 -3.45 23.74 -4.82
CA GLY A 148 -4.31 24.62 -5.63
C GLY A 148 -3.51 25.47 -6.59
N PRO A 149 -4.19 26.17 -7.48
CA PRO A 149 -3.53 27.11 -8.38
C PRO A 149 -2.88 28.28 -7.63
#